data_6681fa2e8d5ed29019e7aa579365f6e5
#
_entry.id   6681fa2e8d5ed29019e7aa579365f6e5
#
_cell.length_a   1.000
_cell.length_b   1.000
_cell.length_c   1.000
_cell.angle_alpha   90.00
_cell.angle_beta   90.00
_cell.angle_gamma   90.00
#
_symmetry.space_group_name_H-M   'P 1'
#
loop_
_entity.id
_entity.type
_entity.pdbx_description
1 polymer ?
#
loop_
_entity_poly.entity_id
_entity_poly.type
_entity_poly.pdbx_seq_one_letter_code
_entity_poly.pdbx_strand_id
1 'polypeptide(L)'
;IIKFCEILGFDFMGQIIWQKTTTMNTTGGASVMGSFPYPRNGVAKLDFEYILLFKKQGKAPIPTTEQKENAKMTNEEWNKYFSGHWYFGGAKQDKHLAMFPEELPHRLIKMFSFPQEVVLDPFLGSGTTSLAAKKLGRNSVGYEINEQYIPIIREKVSGYSLFSDDEIVVEQQQPVEANIFTEELKQLPYHFTDTHKINKQIDVKSLQYGSKIDSVTHNKRMDLYTVKEIISPEVVVQNTGLHIHLIGVRTNPMYENVSTEYLRKLVQGKKVYMTYDEVKYDDSNTLMAYLYLENRTFVNAHIIRE
;
A
#
# COMPACT_ATOMS: atom_id res chain seq x y z
N ILE A 1 2.38 0.92 1.40
CA ILE A 1 2.04 0.16 2.62
C ILE A 1 2.37 -1.32 2.44
N ILE A 2 1.84 -2.03 1.40
CA ILE A 2 2.02 -3.48 1.24
C ILE A 2 3.50 -3.85 1.24
N LYS A 3 4.30 -3.32 0.33
CA LYS A 3 5.75 -3.58 0.28
C LYS A 3 6.47 -3.30 1.60
N PHE A 4 6.06 -2.25 2.31
CA PHE A 4 6.63 -1.91 3.59
C PHE A 4 6.35 -2.98 4.65
N CYS A 5 5.10 -3.44 4.75
CA CYS A 5 4.73 -4.51 5.68
C CYS A 5 5.43 -5.83 5.33
N GLU A 6 5.59 -6.16 4.03
CA GLU A 6 6.32 -7.36 3.60
C GLU A 6 7.81 -7.30 3.98
N ILE A 7 8.45 -6.12 3.86
CA ILE A 7 9.84 -5.92 4.31
C ILE A 7 9.97 -6.12 5.82
N LEU A 8 8.95 -5.73 6.59
CA LEU A 8 8.90 -5.96 8.04
C LEU A 8 8.57 -7.42 8.43
N GLY A 9 8.42 -8.32 7.45
CA GLY A 9 8.19 -9.74 7.67
C GLY A 9 6.74 -10.14 7.84
N PHE A 10 5.79 -9.34 7.34
CA PHE A 10 4.39 -9.72 7.27
C PHE A 10 4.06 -10.32 5.91
N ASP A 11 3.27 -11.39 5.88
CA ASP A 11 2.72 -11.96 4.66
C ASP A 11 1.44 -11.21 4.26
N PHE A 12 1.39 -10.69 3.06
CA PHE A 12 0.17 -10.07 2.53
C PHE A 12 -0.85 -11.15 2.13
N MET A 13 -2.00 -11.15 2.80
CA MET A 13 -3.04 -12.17 2.62
C MET A 13 -4.16 -11.75 1.67
N GLY A 14 -4.18 -10.49 1.28
CA GLY A 14 -5.20 -9.93 0.41
C GLY A 14 -5.81 -8.64 0.94
N GLN A 15 -6.84 -8.18 0.27
CA GLN A 15 -7.54 -6.95 0.65
C GLN A 15 -9.06 -7.11 0.51
N ILE A 16 -9.77 -6.35 1.32
CA ILE A 16 -11.21 -6.18 1.21
C ILE A 16 -11.48 -4.71 0.87
N ILE A 17 -12.38 -4.46 -0.05
CA ILE A 17 -12.86 -3.11 -0.37
C ILE A 17 -14.15 -2.88 0.40
N TRP A 18 -14.11 -1.94 1.34
CA TRP A 18 -15.31 -1.52 2.04
C TRP A 18 -15.88 -0.28 1.38
N GLN A 19 -16.97 -0.48 0.63
CA GLN A 19 -17.73 0.62 0.05
C GLN A 19 -18.71 1.16 1.07
N LYS A 20 -18.56 2.45 1.40
CA LYS A 20 -19.42 3.15 2.34
C LYS A 20 -20.76 3.46 1.68
N THR A 21 -21.79 2.69 2.00
CA THR A 21 -23.13 3.03 1.56
C THR A 21 -23.63 4.22 2.36
N THR A 22 -23.78 5.35 1.73
CA THR A 22 -24.26 6.56 2.36
C THR A 22 -25.27 7.25 1.45
N THR A 23 -26.31 7.77 2.05
CA THR A 23 -27.31 8.61 1.39
C THR A 23 -26.82 10.06 1.24
N MET A 24 -25.75 10.43 1.93
CA MET A 24 -25.16 11.76 1.89
C MET A 24 -23.96 11.81 0.95
N ASN A 25 -23.69 12.98 0.38
CA ASN A 25 -22.49 13.20 -0.41
C ASN A 25 -21.24 13.05 0.47
N THR A 26 -20.41 12.05 0.18
CA THR A 26 -19.18 11.72 0.91
C THR A 26 -18.04 12.73 0.69
N THR A 27 -18.20 13.67 -0.20
CA THR A 27 -17.19 14.63 -0.62
C THR A 27 -17.52 16.05 -0.16
N GLY A 28 -17.65 16.25 1.15
CA GLY A 28 -17.78 17.60 1.73
C GLY A 28 -18.93 18.46 1.19
N GLY A 29 -20.03 17.86 0.74
CA GLY A 29 -21.19 18.55 0.20
C GLY A 29 -21.17 18.81 -1.30
N ALA A 30 -20.08 18.50 -2.00
CA ALA A 30 -20.04 18.62 -3.46
C ALA A 30 -20.88 17.51 -4.11
N SER A 31 -21.93 17.88 -4.85
CA SER A 31 -22.76 16.94 -5.61
C SER A 31 -22.07 16.47 -6.90
N VAL A 32 -21.06 17.20 -7.34
CA VAL A 32 -20.35 16.98 -8.62
C VAL A 32 -18.87 17.25 -8.43
N MET A 33 -18.03 16.38 -8.97
CA MET A 33 -16.58 16.50 -8.91
C MET A 33 -16.01 16.83 -10.30
N GLY A 34 -15.16 17.87 -10.35
CA GLY A 34 -14.52 18.30 -11.59
C GLY A 34 -15.33 19.29 -12.40
N SER A 35 -15.23 19.25 -13.73
CA SER A 35 -15.79 20.23 -14.66
C SER A 35 -17.12 19.79 -15.29
N PHE A 36 -17.99 19.15 -14.50
CA PHE A 36 -19.33 18.79 -15.01
C PHE A 36 -19.98 19.99 -15.74
N PRO A 37 -20.64 19.81 -16.90
CA PRO A 37 -20.92 18.54 -17.59
C PRO A 37 -19.81 18.08 -18.56
N TYR A 38 -18.68 18.76 -18.60
CA TYR A 38 -17.63 18.50 -19.58
C TYR A 38 -16.69 17.37 -19.10
N PRO A 39 -16.36 16.40 -19.98
CA PRO A 39 -15.40 15.33 -19.64
C PRO A 39 -13.98 15.86 -19.50
N ARG A 40 -13.02 14.97 -19.22
CA ARG A 40 -11.57 15.14 -19.01
C ARG A 40 -11.13 15.60 -17.62
N ASN A 41 -11.83 16.56 -16.98
CA ASN A 41 -11.45 17.07 -15.66
C ASN A 41 -12.34 16.52 -14.54
N GLY A 42 -13.05 15.42 -14.79
CA GLY A 42 -13.83 14.73 -13.76
C GLY A 42 -12.93 14.06 -12.74
N VAL A 43 -13.30 14.14 -11.46
CA VAL A 43 -12.62 13.46 -10.36
C VAL A 43 -13.49 12.33 -9.86
N ALA A 44 -12.91 11.13 -9.75
CA ALA A 44 -13.64 9.97 -9.25
C ALA A 44 -13.94 10.15 -7.75
N LYS A 45 -15.14 9.77 -7.33
CA LYS A 45 -15.49 9.69 -5.91
C LYS A 45 -14.68 8.60 -5.24
N LEU A 46 -14.15 8.90 -4.06
CA LEU A 46 -13.55 7.93 -3.15
C LEU A 46 -14.55 7.63 -2.04
N ASP A 47 -15.50 6.74 -2.31
CA ASP A 47 -16.56 6.31 -1.40
C ASP A 47 -16.29 4.93 -0.79
N PHE A 48 -15.05 4.47 -0.87
CA PHE A 48 -14.60 3.19 -0.35
C PHE A 48 -13.28 3.33 0.41
N GLU A 49 -12.99 2.33 1.22
CA GLU A 49 -11.71 2.16 1.92
C GLU A 49 -11.14 0.77 1.65
N TYR A 50 -9.80 0.66 1.66
CA TYR A 50 -9.11 -0.62 1.58
C TYR A 50 -8.84 -1.15 2.98
N ILE A 51 -9.19 -2.40 3.22
CA ILE A 51 -8.80 -3.16 4.41
C ILE A 51 -7.74 -4.14 3.95
N LEU A 52 -6.50 -3.89 4.35
CA LEU A 52 -5.37 -4.75 4.00
C LEU A 52 -5.19 -5.82 5.06
N LEU A 53 -5.14 -7.08 4.64
CA LEU A 53 -4.98 -8.22 5.52
C LEU A 53 -3.54 -8.69 5.48
N PHE A 54 -2.92 -8.75 6.65
CA PHE A 54 -1.55 -9.22 6.82
C PHE A 54 -1.49 -10.30 7.89
N LYS A 55 -0.57 -11.24 7.71
CA LYS A 55 -0.28 -12.28 8.68
C LYS A 55 1.15 -12.14 9.18
N LYS A 56 1.34 -12.09 10.48
CA LYS A 56 2.66 -12.18 11.09
C LYS A 56 3.19 -13.61 10.95
N GLN A 57 4.46 -13.76 10.63
CA GLN A 57 5.12 -15.06 10.58
C GLN A 57 5.09 -15.73 11.97
N GLY A 58 5.00 -17.05 11.97
CA GLY A 58 4.93 -17.86 13.19
C GLY A 58 3.71 -18.77 13.21
N LYS A 59 3.58 -19.50 14.32
CA LYS A 59 2.43 -20.39 14.56
C LYS A 59 1.46 -19.72 15.51
N ALA A 60 0.20 -19.62 15.10
CA ALA A 60 -0.86 -19.17 15.99
C ALA A 60 -1.12 -20.24 17.10
N PRO A 61 -1.59 -19.84 18.28
CA PRO A 61 -2.08 -20.76 19.29
C PRO A 61 -3.14 -21.70 18.72
N ILE A 62 -3.13 -22.95 19.17
CA ILE A 62 -4.14 -23.92 18.73
C ILE A 62 -5.40 -23.71 19.59
N PRO A 63 -6.55 -23.33 18.99
CA PRO A 63 -7.76 -23.14 19.75
C PRO A 63 -8.32 -24.47 20.28
N THR A 64 -8.96 -24.39 21.44
CA THR A 64 -9.64 -25.54 22.05
C THR A 64 -10.86 -25.96 21.23
N THR A 65 -11.40 -27.16 21.50
CA THR A 65 -12.64 -27.60 20.83
C THR A 65 -13.81 -26.68 21.16
N GLU A 66 -13.91 -26.24 22.42
CA GLU A 66 -14.95 -25.29 22.85
C GLU A 66 -14.84 -23.93 22.13
N GLN A 67 -13.62 -23.38 22.03
CA GLN A 67 -13.40 -22.14 21.28
C GLN A 67 -13.81 -22.26 19.82
N LYS A 68 -13.52 -23.41 19.19
CA LYS A 68 -13.92 -23.69 17.80
C LYS A 68 -15.44 -23.75 17.65
N GLU A 69 -16.13 -24.44 18.56
CA GLU A 69 -17.59 -24.52 18.53
C GLU A 69 -18.23 -23.14 18.71
N ASN A 70 -17.76 -22.36 19.69
CA ASN A 70 -18.27 -21.03 19.98
C ASN A 70 -17.91 -19.97 18.92
N ALA A 71 -16.94 -20.25 18.05
CA ALA A 71 -16.54 -19.36 16.94
C ALA A 71 -17.21 -19.71 15.62
N LYS A 72 -18.04 -20.77 15.56
CA LYS A 72 -18.69 -21.18 14.32
C LYS A 72 -19.47 -20.05 13.67
N MET A 73 -19.27 -19.89 12.39
CA MET A 73 -20.06 -18.99 11.54
C MET A 73 -21.11 -19.77 10.80
N THR A 74 -22.23 -19.11 10.53
CA THR A 74 -23.20 -19.63 9.56
C THR A 74 -22.65 -19.52 8.13
N ASN A 75 -23.22 -20.25 7.18
CA ASN A 75 -22.85 -20.14 5.78
C ASN A 75 -23.09 -18.71 5.23
N GLU A 76 -24.13 -18.05 5.70
CA GLU A 76 -24.42 -16.66 5.29
C GLU A 76 -23.36 -15.70 5.81
N GLU A 77 -22.99 -15.81 7.09
CA GLU A 77 -21.92 -15.01 7.68
C GLU A 77 -20.61 -15.26 6.97
N TRP A 78 -20.25 -16.52 6.72
CA TRP A 78 -19.02 -16.86 6.02
C TRP A 78 -18.96 -16.22 4.64
N ASN A 79 -20.00 -16.42 3.82
CA ASN A 79 -20.05 -15.86 2.47
C ASN A 79 -20.06 -14.32 2.48
N LYS A 80 -20.72 -13.70 3.46
CA LYS A 80 -20.79 -12.25 3.60
C LYS A 80 -19.47 -11.65 4.07
N TYR A 81 -18.79 -12.28 5.03
CA TYR A 81 -17.59 -11.70 5.66
C TYR A 81 -16.33 -11.97 4.84
N PHE A 82 -16.19 -13.16 4.25
CA PHE A 82 -15.05 -13.47 3.38
C PHE A 82 -15.22 -13.00 1.92
N SER A 83 -16.21 -12.15 1.66
CA SER A 83 -16.33 -11.45 0.38
C SER A 83 -15.25 -10.37 0.24
N GLY A 84 -14.67 -10.24 -0.97
CA GLY A 84 -13.70 -9.19 -1.28
C GLY A 84 -14.28 -7.77 -1.31
N HIS A 85 -15.61 -7.63 -1.24
CA HIS A 85 -16.32 -6.35 -1.23
C HIS A 85 -17.37 -6.32 -0.13
N TRP A 86 -17.30 -5.29 0.69
CA TRP A 86 -18.28 -5.03 1.75
C TRP A 86 -19.09 -3.77 1.46
N TYR A 87 -20.39 -3.85 1.71
CA TYR A 87 -21.35 -2.78 1.48
C TYR A 87 -22.11 -2.50 2.78
N PHE A 88 -21.68 -1.50 3.54
CA PHE A 88 -22.41 -1.02 4.71
C PHE A 88 -22.04 0.42 5.02
N GLY A 89 -22.94 1.10 5.78
CA GLY A 89 -22.78 2.52 6.08
C GLY A 89 -21.55 2.83 6.93
N GLY A 90 -20.99 4.02 6.75
CA GLY A 90 -20.04 4.60 7.67
C GLY A 90 -20.69 4.95 9.03
N ALA A 91 -19.89 5.25 10.04
CA ALA A 91 -20.39 5.75 11.31
C ALA A 91 -20.99 7.17 11.14
N LYS A 92 -22.05 7.49 11.89
CA LYS A 92 -22.53 8.86 12.00
C LYS A 92 -21.49 9.69 12.76
N GLN A 93 -21.07 10.79 12.19
CA GLN A 93 -20.11 11.72 12.79
C GLN A 93 -20.81 12.71 13.68
N ASP A 94 -21.37 12.28 14.82
CA ASP A 94 -22.07 13.21 15.72
C ASP A 94 -21.15 13.93 16.72
N LYS A 95 -20.03 13.32 17.14
CA LYS A 95 -19.15 13.89 18.17
C LYS A 95 -17.65 13.65 17.96
N HIS A 96 -17.22 12.80 17.03
CA HIS A 96 -15.83 12.42 16.87
C HIS A 96 -15.43 12.33 15.41
N LEU A 97 -14.23 12.84 15.11
CA LEU A 97 -13.58 12.71 13.80
C LEU A 97 -13.11 11.25 13.60
N ALA A 98 -13.28 10.72 12.39
CA ALA A 98 -12.72 9.45 11.94
C ALA A 98 -13.23 8.16 12.65
N MET A 99 -14.52 8.10 13.01
CA MET A 99 -15.10 6.85 13.52
C MET A 99 -15.48 5.89 12.39
N PHE A 100 -15.29 4.60 12.66
CA PHE A 100 -15.87 3.53 11.86
C PHE A 100 -17.04 2.86 12.61
N PRO A 101 -18.00 2.25 11.89
CA PRO A 101 -19.13 1.56 12.50
C PRO A 101 -18.68 0.27 13.19
N GLU A 102 -19.38 -0.16 14.22
CA GLU A 102 -19.07 -1.40 14.97
C GLU A 102 -19.07 -2.64 14.07
N GLU A 103 -19.83 -2.64 12.99
CA GLU A 103 -19.86 -3.74 12.00
C GLU A 103 -18.46 -4.05 11.41
N LEU A 104 -17.59 -3.04 11.26
CA LEU A 104 -16.25 -3.24 10.74
C LEU A 104 -15.38 -4.12 11.65
N PRO A 105 -15.09 -3.73 12.90
CA PRO A 105 -14.31 -4.58 13.81
C PRO A 105 -15.05 -5.87 14.16
N HIS A 106 -16.38 -5.88 14.22
CA HIS A 106 -17.15 -7.10 14.48
C HIS A 106 -16.85 -8.18 13.45
N ARG A 107 -16.89 -7.86 12.16
CA ARG A 107 -16.57 -8.84 11.11
C ARG A 107 -15.12 -9.31 11.19
N LEU A 108 -14.18 -8.39 11.30
CA LEU A 108 -12.75 -8.72 11.34
C LEU A 108 -12.40 -9.60 12.56
N ILE A 109 -12.92 -9.27 13.73
CA ILE A 109 -12.70 -10.04 14.95
C ILE A 109 -13.29 -11.44 14.81
N LYS A 110 -14.51 -11.58 14.29
CA LYS A 110 -15.16 -12.87 14.08
C LYS A 110 -14.45 -13.72 13.02
N MET A 111 -13.88 -13.10 11.97
CA MET A 111 -13.13 -13.79 10.90
C MET A 111 -11.77 -14.30 11.34
N PHE A 112 -11.09 -13.60 12.24
CA PHE A 112 -9.66 -13.82 12.48
C PHE A 112 -9.29 -14.12 13.93
N SER A 113 -10.26 -14.32 14.82
CA SER A 113 -9.99 -14.67 16.22
C SER A 113 -11.00 -15.66 16.78
N PHE A 114 -10.58 -16.34 17.85
CA PHE A 114 -11.43 -17.22 18.65
C PHE A 114 -11.86 -16.53 19.97
N PRO A 115 -12.96 -16.98 20.60
CA PRO A 115 -13.33 -16.50 21.95
C PRO A 115 -12.14 -16.60 22.92
N GLN A 116 -12.04 -15.64 23.85
CA GLN A 116 -10.96 -15.47 24.83
C GLN A 116 -9.58 -15.04 24.26
N GLU A 117 -9.40 -14.97 22.94
CA GLU A 117 -8.20 -14.36 22.36
C GLU A 117 -8.20 -12.84 22.54
N VAL A 118 -7.03 -12.23 22.39
CA VAL A 118 -6.82 -10.79 22.59
C VAL A 118 -6.84 -10.06 21.26
N VAL A 119 -7.66 -9.03 21.17
CA VAL A 119 -7.71 -8.09 20.06
C VAL A 119 -6.94 -6.84 20.43
N LEU A 120 -5.97 -6.45 19.62
CA LEU A 120 -5.19 -5.22 19.81
C LEU A 120 -5.67 -4.13 18.84
N ASP A 121 -5.96 -2.95 19.40
CA ASP A 121 -6.18 -1.74 18.61
C ASP A 121 -5.18 -0.65 19.03
N PRO A 122 -4.14 -0.37 18.24
CA PRO A 122 -3.13 0.62 18.59
C PRO A 122 -3.63 2.09 18.49
N PHE A 123 -4.85 2.30 18.01
CA PHE A 123 -5.48 3.63 17.86
C PHE A 123 -6.94 3.58 18.31
N LEU A 124 -7.16 3.23 19.57
CA LEU A 124 -8.45 2.81 20.11
C LEU A 124 -9.58 3.85 19.93
N GLY A 125 -9.25 5.14 20.00
CA GLY A 125 -10.24 6.21 19.88
C GLY A 125 -11.36 6.05 20.91
N SER A 126 -12.59 6.00 20.45
CA SER A 126 -13.76 5.86 21.32
C SER A 126 -14.06 4.44 21.82
N GLY A 127 -13.21 3.44 21.55
CA GLY A 127 -13.35 2.08 22.06
C GLY A 127 -14.29 1.18 21.25
N THR A 128 -14.56 1.49 19.98
CA THR A 128 -15.47 0.68 19.15
C THR A 128 -14.94 -0.75 18.93
N THR A 129 -13.63 -0.91 18.76
CA THR A 129 -12.99 -2.22 18.64
C THR A 129 -13.13 -3.04 19.92
N SER A 130 -12.89 -2.43 21.09
CA SER A 130 -13.03 -3.12 22.39
C SER A 130 -14.46 -3.53 22.66
N LEU A 131 -15.44 -2.70 22.31
CA LEU A 131 -16.85 -3.05 22.42
C LEU A 131 -17.19 -4.27 21.53
N ALA A 132 -16.75 -4.28 20.29
CA ALA A 132 -16.97 -5.40 19.38
C ALA A 132 -16.28 -6.69 19.88
N ALA A 133 -15.07 -6.58 20.41
CA ALA A 133 -14.34 -7.71 21.00
C ALA A 133 -15.10 -8.29 22.19
N LYS A 134 -15.56 -7.45 23.13
CA LYS A 134 -16.36 -7.86 24.28
C LYS A 134 -17.65 -8.57 23.87
N LYS A 135 -18.42 -8.01 22.94
CA LYS A 135 -19.67 -8.61 22.44
C LYS A 135 -19.45 -10.00 21.82
N LEU A 136 -18.26 -10.25 21.31
CA LEU A 136 -17.87 -11.52 20.72
C LEU A 136 -17.14 -12.46 21.70
N GLY A 137 -17.01 -12.11 22.99
CA GLY A 137 -16.29 -12.90 23.99
C GLY A 137 -14.78 -12.93 23.83
N ARG A 138 -14.21 -11.86 23.26
CA ARG A 138 -12.76 -11.66 23.14
C ARG A 138 -12.29 -10.63 24.15
N ASN A 139 -11.04 -10.77 24.58
CA ASN A 139 -10.35 -9.74 25.33
C ASN A 139 -9.87 -8.63 24.38
N SER A 140 -9.59 -7.45 24.89
CA SER A 140 -9.03 -6.39 24.07
C SER A 140 -7.97 -5.60 24.83
N VAL A 141 -6.98 -5.12 24.07
CA VAL A 141 -5.97 -4.15 24.50
C VAL A 141 -6.05 -3.00 23.51
N GLY A 142 -6.06 -1.77 24.01
CA GLY A 142 -6.09 -0.59 23.16
C GLY A 142 -5.14 0.49 23.63
N TYR A 143 -4.54 1.21 22.69
CA TYR A 143 -3.73 2.38 22.98
C TYR A 143 -4.50 3.64 22.56
N GLU A 144 -4.51 4.63 23.41
CA GLU A 144 -5.11 5.94 23.13
C GLU A 144 -4.26 7.04 23.76
N ILE A 145 -3.90 8.03 22.98
CA ILE A 145 -3.06 9.15 23.45
C ILE A 145 -3.89 10.26 24.09
N ASN A 146 -5.16 10.37 23.72
CA ASN A 146 -6.04 11.41 24.22
C ASN A 146 -6.85 10.91 25.43
N GLU A 147 -6.48 11.33 26.62
CA GLU A 147 -7.15 10.96 27.87
C GLU A 147 -8.63 11.30 27.91
N GLN A 148 -9.09 12.25 27.10
CA GLN A 148 -10.52 12.61 27.02
C GLN A 148 -11.39 11.46 26.50
N TYR A 149 -10.81 10.47 25.84
CA TYR A 149 -11.53 9.28 25.39
C TYR A 149 -11.76 8.25 26.50
N ILE A 150 -11.03 8.28 27.61
CA ILE A 150 -11.14 7.29 28.69
C ILE A 150 -12.58 7.19 29.26
N PRO A 151 -13.27 8.29 29.61
CA PRO A 151 -14.66 8.22 30.07
C PRO A 151 -15.59 7.61 29.00
N ILE A 152 -15.38 7.98 27.74
CA ILE A 152 -16.19 7.50 26.61
C ILE A 152 -15.98 6.01 26.39
N ILE A 153 -14.74 5.53 26.47
CA ILE A 153 -14.39 4.11 26.35
C ILE A 153 -15.06 3.33 27.49
N ARG A 154 -14.93 3.83 28.73
CA ARG A 154 -15.57 3.20 29.91
C ARG A 154 -17.07 3.11 29.74
N GLU A 155 -17.75 4.19 29.43
CA GLU A 155 -19.20 4.21 29.19
C GLU A 155 -19.60 3.22 28.09
N LYS A 156 -18.91 3.25 26.95
CA LYS A 156 -19.23 2.41 25.80
C LYS A 156 -19.01 0.91 26.10
N VAL A 157 -17.94 0.55 26.77
CA VAL A 157 -17.56 -0.85 27.04
C VAL A 157 -18.30 -1.39 28.26
N SER A 158 -18.54 -0.58 29.32
CA SER A 158 -19.25 -1.00 30.54
C SER A 158 -20.76 -1.04 30.36
N GLY A 159 -21.33 -0.17 29.53
CA GLY A 159 -22.77 0.06 29.44
C GLY A 159 -23.62 -1.12 28.94
N TYR A 160 -23.02 -2.23 28.58
CA TYR A 160 -23.71 -3.37 27.94
C TYR A 160 -24.08 -4.51 28.88
N SER A 161 -23.65 -4.50 30.14
CA SER A 161 -24.04 -5.57 31.07
C SER A 161 -24.07 -5.06 32.53
N LEU A 162 -25.18 -5.16 33.15
CA LEU A 162 -25.35 -4.95 34.60
C LEU A 162 -24.77 -6.08 35.45
N PHE A 163 -24.34 -7.20 34.81
CA PHE A 163 -23.93 -8.43 35.48
C PHE A 163 -22.62 -9.01 34.87
N SER A 164 -21.80 -8.22 34.18
CA SER A 164 -20.53 -8.73 33.67
C SER A 164 -19.40 -8.45 34.66
N ASP A 165 -18.61 -9.48 34.98
CA ASP A 165 -17.35 -9.39 35.74
C ASP A 165 -16.21 -8.77 34.90
N ASP A 166 -16.55 -7.96 33.90
CA ASP A 166 -15.55 -7.37 33.01
C ASP A 166 -14.80 -6.24 33.71
N GLU A 167 -13.52 -6.40 33.84
CA GLU A 167 -12.61 -5.40 34.40
C GLU A 167 -12.03 -4.53 33.27
N ILE A 168 -12.16 -3.21 33.41
CA ILE A 168 -11.49 -2.23 32.54
C ILE A 168 -10.32 -1.65 33.29
N VAL A 169 -9.11 -2.15 32.98
CA VAL A 169 -7.87 -1.61 33.52
C VAL A 169 -7.38 -0.49 32.60
N VAL A 170 -7.05 0.65 33.21
CA VAL A 170 -6.44 1.78 32.49
C VAL A 170 -5.07 2.01 33.08
N GLU A 171 -4.05 1.86 32.27
CA GLU A 171 -2.66 2.08 32.64
C GLU A 171 -2.11 3.28 31.89
N GLN A 172 -1.53 4.24 32.63
CA GLN A 172 -0.82 5.35 32.03
C GLN A 172 0.64 4.97 31.83
N GLN A 173 1.03 4.79 30.56
CA GLN A 173 2.43 4.54 30.22
C GLN A 173 3.20 5.85 30.15
N GLN A 174 4.42 5.85 30.70
CA GLN A 174 5.34 6.97 30.50
C GLN A 174 5.74 7.05 29.02
N PRO A 175 5.84 8.25 28.45
CA PRO A 175 6.32 8.40 27.07
C PRO A 175 7.68 7.74 26.93
N VAL A 176 7.81 6.85 25.98
CA VAL A 176 9.10 6.25 25.62
C VAL A 176 9.92 7.34 24.92
N GLU A 177 11.16 7.56 25.37
CA GLU A 177 12.03 8.53 24.72
C GLU A 177 12.20 8.17 23.23
N ALA A 178 11.95 9.14 22.35
CA ALA A 178 12.04 8.94 20.90
C ALA A 178 13.40 8.43 20.43
N ASN A 179 14.45 8.64 21.25
CA ASN A 179 15.81 8.22 20.98
C ASN A 179 15.99 6.69 20.90
N ILE A 180 15.16 5.91 21.62
CA ILE A 180 15.27 4.46 21.67
C ILE A 180 14.99 3.85 20.27
N PHE A 181 14.09 4.46 19.51
CA PHE A 181 13.73 3.97 18.17
C PHE A 181 14.49 4.66 17.03
N THR A 182 15.37 5.61 17.33
CA THR A 182 16.04 6.43 16.30
C THR A 182 16.90 5.58 15.37
N GLU A 183 17.60 4.59 15.91
CA GLU A 183 18.46 3.71 15.11
C GLU A 183 17.62 2.70 14.31
N GLU A 184 16.55 2.18 14.88
CA GLU A 184 15.61 1.29 14.19
C GLU A 184 14.86 2.04 13.07
N LEU A 185 14.46 3.29 13.34
CA LEU A 185 13.80 4.14 12.34
C LEU A 185 14.72 4.49 11.17
N LYS A 186 16.02 4.63 11.38
CA LYS A 186 17.01 4.85 10.30
C LYS A 186 17.16 3.64 9.37
N GLN A 187 16.89 2.44 9.86
CA GLN A 187 16.96 1.20 9.09
C GLN A 187 15.70 0.94 8.28
N LEU A 188 14.63 1.71 8.52
CA LEU A 188 13.40 1.58 7.74
C LEU A 188 13.63 2.05 6.30
N PRO A 189 13.07 1.35 5.30
CA PRO A 189 13.20 1.70 3.89
C PRO A 189 12.48 3.02 3.52
N TYR A 190 11.81 3.65 4.48
CA TYR A 190 11.10 4.92 4.32
C TYR A 190 11.50 5.91 5.40
N HIS A 191 11.87 7.11 4.99
CA HIS A 191 11.97 8.24 5.90
C HIS A 191 10.58 8.86 6.08
N PHE A 192 9.99 8.67 7.24
CA PHE A 192 8.75 9.35 7.60
C PHE A 192 9.05 10.82 7.88
N THR A 193 8.48 11.71 7.11
CA THR A 193 8.43 13.12 7.49
C THR A 193 7.35 13.26 8.54
N ASP A 194 7.73 13.66 9.76
CA ASP A 194 6.79 13.93 10.84
C ASP A 194 5.79 15.00 10.38
N THR A 195 4.52 14.60 10.28
CA THR A 195 3.46 15.49 9.85
C THR A 195 3.24 16.67 10.79
N HIS A 196 3.62 16.55 12.07
CA HIS A 196 3.61 17.66 13.03
C HIS A 196 4.63 18.77 12.72
N LYS A 197 5.65 18.47 11.93
CA LYS A 197 6.61 19.47 11.44
C LYS A 197 6.17 20.18 10.16
N ILE A 198 5.06 19.79 9.57
CA ILE A 198 4.46 20.48 8.42
C ILE A 198 3.65 21.67 8.97
N ASN A 199 4.34 22.70 9.44
CA ASN A 199 3.74 23.96 9.95
C ASN A 199 3.14 24.84 8.84
N LYS A 200 2.94 24.35 7.63
CA LYS A 200 2.24 25.05 6.56
C LYS A 200 0.89 24.39 6.37
N GLN A 201 -0.17 25.16 6.60
CA GLN A 201 -1.45 24.84 6.01
C GLN A 201 -1.22 24.71 4.49
N ILE A 202 -1.23 23.50 4.02
CA ILE A 202 -1.15 23.23 2.59
C ILE A 202 -2.49 23.72 2.02
N ASP A 203 -2.47 24.78 1.23
CA ASP A 203 -3.65 25.15 0.47
C ASP A 203 -4.01 24.00 -0.45
N VAL A 204 -5.11 23.31 -0.11
CA VAL A 204 -5.59 22.15 -0.87
C VAL A 204 -5.82 22.49 -2.34
N LYS A 205 -6.10 23.77 -2.65
CA LYS A 205 -6.24 24.28 -4.02
C LYS A 205 -4.91 24.37 -4.76
N SER A 206 -3.78 24.44 -4.02
CA SER A 206 -2.44 24.41 -4.62
C SER A 206 -1.95 23.01 -4.88
N LEU A 207 -2.58 21.98 -4.27
CA LEU A 207 -2.28 20.58 -4.54
C LEU A 207 -2.87 20.22 -5.91
N GLN A 208 -1.99 20.03 -6.86
CA GLN A 208 -2.40 19.49 -8.15
C GLN A 208 -2.52 17.98 -8.01
N TYR A 209 -3.76 17.51 -7.88
CA TYR A 209 -4.09 16.08 -7.92
C TYR A 209 -3.99 15.60 -9.37
N GLY A 210 -3.31 14.52 -9.55
CA GLY A 210 -3.02 13.92 -10.84
C GLY A 210 -1.52 13.88 -11.12
N SER A 211 -1.07 12.90 -11.86
CA SER A 211 0.29 12.92 -12.37
C SER A 211 0.44 14.15 -13.24
N LYS A 212 1.10 15.17 -12.72
CA LYS A 212 1.68 16.18 -13.59
C LYS A 212 2.62 15.44 -14.50
N ILE A 213 2.23 15.32 -15.73
CA ILE A 213 3.18 15.14 -16.79
C ILE A 213 3.93 16.46 -16.80
N ASP A 214 5.09 16.49 -16.15
CA ASP A 214 5.92 17.68 -16.07
C ASP A 214 6.20 18.12 -17.50
N SER A 215 5.69 19.28 -17.89
CA SER A 215 5.98 19.86 -19.20
C SER A 215 7.49 20.06 -19.42
N VAL A 216 8.25 20.14 -18.33
CA VAL A 216 9.71 20.20 -18.32
C VAL A 216 10.35 18.85 -18.66
N THR A 217 9.76 17.74 -18.24
CA THR A 217 10.24 16.39 -18.62
C THR A 217 9.78 16.00 -20.03
N HIS A 218 8.68 16.52 -20.52
CA HIS A 218 8.23 16.29 -21.90
C HIS A 218 8.98 17.11 -22.94
N ASN A 219 9.63 18.22 -22.57
CA ASN A 219 10.46 19.02 -23.47
C ASN A 219 11.94 18.60 -23.49
N LYS A 220 12.39 17.65 -22.67
CA LYS A 220 13.58 16.90 -23.05
C LYS A 220 13.16 16.01 -24.22
N ARG A 221 13.36 16.49 -25.45
CA ARG A 221 13.42 15.63 -26.63
C ARG A 221 14.29 14.45 -26.22
N MET A 222 13.71 13.25 -26.18
CA MET A 222 14.49 12.05 -26.00
C MET A 222 15.48 12.05 -27.15
N ASP A 223 16.76 12.16 -26.85
CA ASP A 223 17.79 12.09 -27.88
C ASP A 223 17.69 10.72 -28.53
N LEU A 224 17.22 10.73 -29.76
CA LEU A 224 17.06 9.51 -30.54
C LEU A 224 18.37 9.24 -31.28
N TYR A 225 18.91 8.06 -31.09
CA TYR A 225 20.11 7.58 -31.76
C TYR A 225 19.74 6.44 -32.71
N THR A 226 20.58 6.19 -33.69
CA THR A 226 20.39 5.04 -34.57
C THR A 226 21.42 3.98 -34.22
N VAL A 227 20.99 2.72 -34.05
CA VAL A 227 21.91 1.59 -33.86
C VAL A 227 22.56 1.24 -35.19
N LYS A 228 23.87 1.40 -35.25
CA LYS A 228 24.69 1.16 -36.45
C LYS A 228 25.08 -0.32 -36.54
N GLU A 229 25.57 -0.88 -35.46
CA GLU A 229 26.14 -2.20 -35.40
C GLU A 229 25.83 -2.91 -34.10
N ILE A 230 25.79 -4.23 -34.12
CA ILE A 230 25.66 -5.08 -32.94
C ILE A 230 26.91 -5.95 -32.85
N ILE A 231 27.68 -5.77 -31.79
CA ILE A 231 28.91 -6.52 -31.53
C ILE A 231 28.59 -7.86 -30.89
N SER A 232 27.72 -7.83 -29.87
CA SER A 232 27.29 -9.01 -29.12
C SER A 232 25.85 -8.80 -28.59
N PRO A 233 25.22 -9.80 -28.01
CA PRO A 233 23.90 -9.60 -27.35
C PRO A 233 23.93 -8.55 -26.26
N GLU A 234 25.09 -8.25 -25.69
CA GLU A 234 25.27 -7.29 -24.61
C GLU A 234 25.67 -5.89 -25.10
N VAL A 235 26.27 -5.78 -26.31
CA VAL A 235 26.91 -4.55 -26.77
C VAL A 235 26.42 -4.12 -28.14
N VAL A 236 25.89 -2.91 -28.21
CA VAL A 236 25.46 -2.24 -29.43
C VAL A 236 26.30 -0.99 -29.70
N VAL A 237 26.45 -0.60 -30.97
CA VAL A 237 27.19 0.60 -31.38
C VAL A 237 26.19 1.60 -31.99
N GLN A 238 26.23 2.83 -31.51
CA GLN A 238 25.45 3.95 -32.07
C GLN A 238 26.08 4.47 -33.38
N ASN A 239 25.32 5.23 -34.11
CA ASN A 239 25.77 5.99 -35.27
C ASN A 239 26.93 6.98 -34.98
N THR A 240 27.06 7.41 -33.72
CA THR A 240 28.17 8.25 -33.24
C THR A 240 29.47 7.46 -32.98
N GLY A 241 29.42 6.14 -33.08
CA GLY A 241 30.55 5.23 -32.72
C GLY A 241 30.62 4.87 -31.24
N LEU A 242 29.68 5.33 -30.42
CA LEU A 242 29.65 5.01 -28.98
C LEU A 242 29.19 3.57 -28.77
N HIS A 243 29.94 2.83 -27.99
CA HIS A 243 29.59 1.49 -27.53
C HIS A 243 28.68 1.59 -26.30
N ILE A 244 27.62 0.79 -26.30
CA ILE A 244 26.62 0.78 -25.23
C ILE A 244 26.48 -0.65 -24.74
N HIS A 245 26.74 -0.86 -23.45
CA HIS A 245 26.54 -2.12 -22.79
C HIS A 245 25.08 -2.16 -22.23
N LEU A 246 24.35 -3.19 -22.61
CA LEU A 246 22.94 -3.34 -22.22
C LEU A 246 22.84 -3.85 -20.79
N ILE A 247 22.34 -3.01 -19.88
CA ILE A 247 22.21 -3.34 -18.46
C ILE A 247 21.32 -4.58 -18.28
N GLY A 248 21.79 -5.53 -17.47
CA GLY A 248 21.06 -6.75 -17.10
C GLY A 248 21.07 -7.86 -18.15
N VAL A 249 21.72 -7.66 -19.29
CA VAL A 249 21.90 -8.69 -20.32
C VAL A 249 23.25 -9.37 -20.13
N ARG A 250 23.26 -10.71 -20.09
CA ARG A 250 24.49 -11.51 -20.10
C ARG A 250 24.39 -12.56 -21.18
N THR A 251 25.44 -12.66 -21.96
CA THR A 251 25.53 -13.62 -23.08
C THR A 251 25.77 -15.02 -22.55
N ASN A 252 24.93 -15.96 -22.98
CA ASN A 252 25.22 -17.36 -22.86
C ASN A 252 25.93 -17.81 -24.16
N PRO A 253 27.19 -18.32 -24.10
CA PRO A 253 27.96 -18.70 -25.29
C PRO A 253 27.24 -19.66 -26.25
N MET A 254 26.36 -20.51 -25.70
CA MET A 254 25.59 -21.46 -26.50
C MET A 254 24.56 -20.76 -27.43
N TYR A 255 24.05 -19.60 -27.05
CA TYR A 255 22.98 -18.88 -27.76
C TYR A 255 23.48 -17.54 -28.35
N GLU A 256 24.75 -17.23 -28.27
CA GLU A 256 25.32 -15.94 -28.67
C GLU A 256 24.94 -15.54 -30.10
N ASN A 257 25.10 -16.45 -31.04
CA ASN A 257 24.77 -16.17 -32.45
C ASN A 257 23.30 -15.91 -32.68
N VAL A 258 22.43 -16.70 -32.02
CA VAL A 258 20.97 -16.56 -32.15
C VAL A 258 20.48 -15.26 -31.53
N SER A 259 20.96 -14.95 -30.32
CA SER A 259 20.61 -13.71 -29.61
C SER A 259 21.16 -12.46 -30.32
N THR A 260 22.36 -12.53 -30.90
CA THR A 260 22.94 -11.45 -31.71
C THR A 260 22.09 -11.17 -32.95
N GLU A 261 21.68 -12.23 -33.65
CA GLU A 261 20.84 -12.09 -34.84
C GLU A 261 19.45 -11.59 -34.51
N TYR A 262 18.88 -12.04 -33.38
CA TYR A 262 17.62 -11.52 -32.90
C TYR A 262 17.73 -10.02 -32.57
N LEU A 263 18.74 -9.60 -31.81
CA LEU A 263 18.99 -8.19 -31.50
C LEU A 263 19.17 -7.36 -32.77
N ARG A 264 19.90 -7.90 -33.77
CA ARG A 264 20.11 -7.26 -35.07
C ARG A 264 18.79 -6.96 -35.77
N LYS A 265 17.90 -7.92 -35.85
CA LYS A 265 16.54 -7.75 -36.43
C LYS A 265 15.68 -6.75 -35.64
N LEU A 266 15.88 -6.73 -34.32
CA LEU A 266 15.08 -5.89 -33.44
C LEU A 266 15.46 -4.41 -33.53
N VAL A 267 16.75 -4.05 -33.55
CA VAL A 267 17.21 -2.67 -33.36
C VAL A 267 18.09 -2.10 -34.46
N GLN A 268 18.74 -2.90 -35.32
CA GLN A 268 19.67 -2.37 -36.31
C GLN A 268 18.98 -1.42 -37.30
N GLY A 269 19.58 -0.25 -37.48
CA GLY A 269 19.03 0.82 -38.32
C GLY A 269 17.81 1.54 -37.78
N LYS A 270 17.34 1.14 -36.62
CA LYS A 270 16.17 1.77 -35.98
C LYS A 270 16.58 2.86 -35.01
N LYS A 271 15.67 3.78 -34.77
CA LYS A 271 15.83 4.84 -33.77
C LYS A 271 15.54 4.26 -32.38
N VAL A 272 16.45 4.54 -31.45
CA VAL A 272 16.41 4.12 -30.06
C VAL A 272 16.67 5.30 -29.16
N TYR A 273 16.17 5.24 -27.92
CA TYR A 273 16.58 6.11 -26.85
C TYR A 273 17.08 5.30 -25.66
N MET A 274 17.81 5.94 -24.78
CA MET A 274 18.47 5.30 -23.66
C MET A 274 18.03 5.93 -22.34
N THR A 275 17.92 5.08 -21.31
CA THR A 275 17.87 5.51 -19.94
C THR A 275 19.01 4.88 -19.15
N TYR A 276 19.44 5.54 -18.10
CA TYR A 276 20.63 5.17 -17.34
C TYR A 276 20.27 4.86 -15.90
N ASP A 277 21.09 4.03 -15.27
CA ASP A 277 21.07 3.85 -13.83
C ASP A 277 21.97 4.90 -13.13
N GLU A 278 22.08 4.83 -11.80
CA GLU A 278 22.98 5.71 -11.02
C GLU A 278 24.43 5.59 -11.51
N VAL A 279 24.87 4.37 -11.79
CA VAL A 279 26.19 4.07 -12.37
C VAL A 279 26.06 4.00 -13.89
N LYS A 280 26.67 4.94 -14.59
CA LYS A 280 26.56 5.06 -16.05
C LYS A 280 27.65 4.33 -16.84
N TYR A 281 28.75 4.00 -16.21
CA TYR A 281 29.91 3.38 -16.88
C TYR A 281 30.33 2.14 -16.10
N ASP A 282 30.72 1.11 -16.83
CA ASP A 282 31.36 -0.09 -16.28
C ASP A 282 32.83 0.13 -15.94
N ASP A 283 33.49 -0.89 -15.37
CA ASP A 283 34.92 -0.85 -15.02
C ASP A 283 35.83 -0.64 -16.22
N SER A 284 35.35 -0.89 -17.44
CA SER A 284 36.03 -0.66 -18.70
C SER A 284 35.71 0.70 -19.33
N ASN A 285 35.05 1.58 -18.59
CA ASN A 285 34.58 2.90 -19.02
C ASN A 285 33.64 2.84 -20.26
N THR A 286 32.89 1.73 -20.40
CA THR A 286 31.85 1.58 -21.42
C THR A 286 30.52 2.08 -20.87
N LEU A 287 29.78 2.84 -21.68
CA LEU A 287 28.47 3.36 -21.28
C LEU A 287 27.45 2.23 -21.10
N MET A 288 26.86 2.16 -19.94
CA MET A 288 25.78 1.21 -19.61
C MET A 288 24.40 1.85 -19.74
N ALA A 289 23.48 1.20 -20.42
CA ALA A 289 22.13 1.74 -20.60
C ALA A 289 21.02 0.68 -20.72
N TYR A 290 19.82 1.13 -20.41
CA TYR A 290 18.59 0.47 -20.84
C TYR A 290 18.18 1.06 -22.19
N LEU A 291 18.01 0.20 -23.19
CA LEU A 291 17.70 0.58 -24.56
C LEU A 291 16.22 0.39 -24.86
N TYR A 292 15.63 1.40 -25.51
CA TYR A 292 14.23 1.39 -25.91
C TYR A 292 14.11 1.79 -27.39
N LEU A 293 13.22 1.13 -28.10
CA LEU A 293 12.78 1.61 -29.42
C LEU A 293 11.90 2.86 -29.28
N GLU A 294 11.75 3.61 -30.36
CA GLU A 294 10.91 4.82 -30.41
C GLU A 294 9.45 4.55 -29.94
N ASN A 295 8.94 3.35 -30.20
CA ASN A 295 7.62 2.89 -29.74
C ASN A 295 7.59 2.42 -28.28
N ARG A 296 8.63 2.69 -27.48
CA ARG A 296 8.81 2.32 -26.07
C ARG A 296 9.02 0.82 -25.82
N THR A 297 9.30 0.02 -26.82
CA THR A 297 9.68 -1.39 -26.61
C THR A 297 11.00 -1.47 -25.84
N PHE A 298 10.99 -2.14 -24.70
CA PHE A 298 12.18 -2.33 -23.86
C PHE A 298 13.06 -3.45 -24.39
N VAL A 299 14.13 -3.09 -25.07
CA VAL A 299 15.00 -4.02 -25.82
C VAL A 299 15.69 -5.03 -24.91
N ASN A 300 16.25 -4.59 -23.75
CA ASN A 300 16.96 -5.45 -22.81
C ASN A 300 16.09 -6.63 -22.34
N ALA A 301 14.82 -6.37 -22.02
CA ALA A 301 13.89 -7.42 -21.60
C ALA A 301 13.55 -8.39 -22.74
N HIS A 302 13.46 -7.88 -23.97
CA HIS A 302 13.18 -8.74 -25.11
C HIS A 302 14.29 -9.72 -25.41
N ILE A 303 15.56 -9.31 -25.27
CA ILE A 303 16.70 -10.21 -25.45
C ILE A 303 16.76 -11.30 -24.38
N ILE A 304 16.45 -10.96 -23.14
CA ILE A 304 16.49 -11.93 -22.04
C ILE A 304 15.39 -12.98 -22.18
N ARG A 305 14.27 -12.61 -22.79
CA ARG A 305 13.11 -13.48 -22.95
C ARG A 305 13.25 -14.50 -24.07
N GLU A 306 13.94 -14.18 -25.13
CA GLU A 306 14.18 -15.02 -26.31
C GLU A 306 15.49 -15.83 -26.21
#